data_9d887aace16a2bf6917258d7dfc531d9
#
_entry.id   9d887aace16a2bf6917258d7dfc531d9
#
_cell.length_a   1.000
_cell.length_b   1.000
_cell.length_c   1.000
_cell.angle_alpha   90.00
_cell.angle_beta   90.00
_cell.angle_gamma   90.00
#
_symmetry.space_group_name_H-M   'P 1'
#
loop_
_entity.id
_entity.type
_entity.pdbx_description
1 polymer ?
#
loop_
_entity_poly.entity_id
_entity_poly.type
_entity_poly.pdbx_seq_one_letter_code
_entity_poly.pdbx_strand_id
1 'polypeptide(L)'
;MPTLTRTRADLDYSLTGDGPVAITAHGLTSSREMAAAEGLFDWSALAGTHTLVEYDARGHGRSTGAPVPADYTWSALAGDLLALIDQVSPDAPVDAVGASMGSATILWAAVLRPDRFRRLVLSIPPTAWDTRAAQADSYQRDARAVEQHGIDPWVRAAAAAPGPEVLGGLDFDPQPAVPATLLPSVLRGAGASDLPDPALLARVPHPTLLLPWTTDPGHPITTATALARTLPEADLRIAADLTAIRGWGAAAADFLA
;
A
#
# COMPACT_ATOMS: atom_id res chain seq x y z
N MET A 1 10.11 -19.46 -1.98
CA MET A 1 9.13 -18.80 -1.12
C MET A 1 7.74 -19.33 -1.47
N PRO A 2 6.80 -19.33 -0.54
CA PRO A 2 5.43 -19.74 -0.85
C PRO A 2 4.77 -18.78 -1.83
N THR A 3 3.80 -19.29 -2.59
CA THR A 3 3.01 -18.52 -3.55
C THR A 3 1.52 -18.81 -3.39
N LEU A 4 0.69 -17.83 -3.68
CA LEU A 4 -0.76 -17.98 -3.84
C LEU A 4 -1.12 -17.81 -5.31
N THR A 5 -1.65 -18.86 -5.94
CA THR A 5 -2.13 -18.77 -7.31
C THR A 5 -3.47 -18.05 -7.40
N ARG A 6 -3.53 -17.05 -8.26
CA ARG A 6 -4.73 -16.27 -8.60
C ARG A 6 -4.98 -16.33 -10.11
N THR A 7 -6.13 -15.88 -10.55
CA THR A 7 -6.37 -15.74 -12.00
C THR A 7 -5.36 -14.77 -12.61
N ARG A 8 -4.55 -15.23 -13.54
CA ARG A 8 -3.50 -14.47 -14.25
C ARG A 8 -2.37 -13.94 -13.37
N ALA A 9 -2.15 -14.49 -12.17
CA ALA A 9 -1.03 -14.12 -11.32
C ALA A 9 -0.72 -15.21 -10.29
N ASP A 10 0.55 -15.24 -9.88
CA ASP A 10 1.00 -15.92 -8.67
C ASP A 10 1.57 -14.85 -7.73
N LEU A 11 1.07 -14.79 -6.50
CA LEU A 11 1.51 -13.84 -5.49
C LEU A 11 2.59 -14.50 -4.64
N ASP A 12 3.78 -13.93 -4.66
CA ASP A 12 4.90 -14.38 -3.83
C ASP A 12 4.82 -13.71 -2.45
N TYR A 13 5.01 -14.49 -1.38
CA TYR A 13 4.98 -13.98 -0.02
C TYR A 13 5.99 -14.69 0.90
N SER A 14 6.23 -14.10 2.06
CA SER A 14 7.06 -14.65 3.14
C SER A 14 6.31 -14.64 4.45
N LEU A 15 6.73 -15.51 5.38
CA LEU A 15 6.25 -15.54 6.76
C LEU A 15 7.46 -15.52 7.68
N THR A 16 7.40 -14.68 8.72
CA THR A 16 8.46 -14.57 9.74
C THR A 16 7.83 -14.38 11.12
N GLY A 17 8.41 -14.96 12.14
CA GLY A 17 7.86 -14.88 13.51
C GLY A 17 6.78 -15.93 13.81
N ASP A 18 6.13 -15.78 14.95
CA ASP A 18 5.10 -16.68 15.46
C ASP A 18 4.03 -15.89 16.23
N GLY A 19 2.77 -16.32 16.17
CA GLY A 19 1.64 -15.66 16.81
C GLY A 19 0.50 -15.31 15.85
N PRO A 20 -0.40 -14.37 16.23
CA PRO A 20 -1.45 -13.87 15.34
C PRO A 20 -0.86 -13.32 14.05
N VAL A 21 -1.60 -13.44 12.95
CA VAL A 21 -1.11 -12.95 11.64
C VAL A 21 -1.20 -11.43 11.57
N ALA A 22 -0.09 -10.80 11.18
CA ALA A 22 -0.03 -9.43 10.70
C ALA A 22 0.41 -9.44 9.23
N ILE A 23 -0.37 -8.84 8.33
CA ILE A 23 -0.07 -8.80 6.90
C ILE A 23 0.32 -7.40 6.45
N THR A 24 1.39 -7.27 5.64
CA THR A 24 1.84 -5.97 5.12
C THR A 24 1.58 -5.84 3.63
N ALA A 25 1.15 -4.66 3.20
CA ALA A 25 0.89 -4.30 1.80
C ALA A 25 1.68 -3.04 1.40
N HIS A 26 2.57 -3.17 0.42
CA HIS A 26 3.46 -2.10 -0.04
C HIS A 26 2.78 -1.07 -0.96
N GLY A 27 3.48 0.01 -1.29
CA GLY A 27 3.04 1.07 -2.20
C GLY A 27 3.09 0.70 -3.69
N LEU A 28 2.48 1.56 -4.51
CA LEU A 28 2.53 1.45 -5.97
C LEU A 28 3.99 1.50 -6.45
N THR A 29 4.34 0.67 -7.42
CA THR A 29 5.68 0.51 -8.00
C THR A 29 6.77 0.02 -7.04
N SER A 30 6.47 -0.23 -5.78
CA SER A 30 7.36 -0.80 -4.77
C SER A 30 7.26 -2.34 -4.71
N SER A 31 8.01 -2.93 -3.80
CA SER A 31 7.93 -4.35 -3.41
C SER A 31 8.36 -4.47 -1.95
N ARG A 32 8.16 -5.65 -1.33
CA ARG A 32 8.69 -5.89 0.02
C ARG A 32 10.22 -5.77 0.09
N GLU A 33 10.95 -6.19 -0.95
CA GLU A 33 12.41 -6.07 -1.02
C GLU A 33 12.85 -4.60 -1.11
N MET A 34 12.18 -3.81 -1.96
CA MET A 34 12.43 -2.37 -2.07
C MET A 34 12.08 -1.64 -0.77
N ALA A 35 10.92 -1.89 -0.17
CA ALA A 35 10.51 -1.29 1.09
C ALA A 35 11.51 -1.59 2.23
N ALA A 36 12.03 -2.82 2.29
CA ALA A 36 13.06 -3.19 3.26
C ALA A 36 14.39 -2.46 3.01
N ALA A 37 14.80 -2.29 1.74
CA ALA A 37 16.03 -1.57 1.37
C ALA A 37 15.93 -0.06 1.69
N GLU A 38 14.77 0.55 1.49
CA GLU A 38 14.53 1.96 1.81
C GLU A 38 14.50 2.24 3.32
N GLY A 39 14.08 1.26 4.13
CA GLY A 39 14.06 1.36 5.59
C GLY A 39 13.10 2.42 6.16
N LEU A 40 12.15 2.91 5.36
CA LEU A 40 11.11 3.84 5.80
C LEU A 40 9.87 3.12 6.36
N PHE A 41 9.55 1.98 5.78
CA PHE A 41 8.41 1.15 6.12
C PHE A 41 8.89 -0.18 6.70
N ASP A 42 9.73 -0.10 7.74
CA ASP A 42 10.25 -1.28 8.43
C ASP A 42 9.24 -1.78 9.48
N TRP A 43 8.53 -2.83 9.10
CA TRP A 43 7.55 -3.51 9.97
C TRP A 43 8.13 -4.74 10.67
N SER A 44 9.44 -4.98 10.60
CA SER A 44 10.10 -6.18 11.12
C SER A 44 9.89 -6.39 12.63
N ALA A 45 9.69 -5.31 13.38
CA ALA A 45 9.37 -5.36 14.81
C ALA A 45 8.11 -6.20 15.11
N LEU A 46 7.17 -6.30 14.18
CA LEU A 46 5.96 -7.11 14.31
C LEU A 46 6.27 -8.61 14.42
N ALA A 47 7.36 -9.09 13.82
CA ALA A 47 7.75 -10.50 13.89
C ALA A 47 8.09 -10.98 15.32
N GLY A 48 8.28 -10.04 16.26
CA GLY A 48 8.48 -10.38 17.69
C GLY A 48 7.21 -10.85 18.41
N THR A 49 6.02 -10.52 17.88
CA THR A 49 4.73 -10.83 18.51
C THR A 49 3.69 -11.41 17.55
N HIS A 50 3.99 -11.43 16.25
CA HIS A 50 3.09 -11.86 15.18
C HIS A 50 3.79 -12.80 14.21
N THR A 51 3.01 -13.60 13.50
CA THR A 51 3.42 -14.14 12.21
C THR A 51 3.27 -13.02 11.17
N LEU A 52 4.39 -12.36 10.88
CA LEU A 52 4.46 -11.30 9.88
C LEU A 52 4.41 -11.90 8.48
N VAL A 53 3.38 -11.57 7.71
CA VAL A 53 3.21 -11.97 6.33
C VAL A 53 3.47 -10.76 5.44
N GLU A 54 4.51 -10.84 4.60
CA GLU A 54 4.87 -9.83 3.63
C GLU A 54 4.67 -10.40 2.24
N TYR A 55 3.93 -9.71 1.38
CA TYR A 55 3.70 -10.17 0.01
C TYR A 55 4.00 -9.09 -1.01
N ASP A 56 4.37 -9.50 -2.20
CA ASP A 56 4.42 -8.62 -3.35
C ASP A 56 3.03 -8.60 -4.01
N ALA A 57 2.48 -7.42 -4.21
CA ALA A 57 1.20 -7.26 -4.90
C ALA A 57 1.31 -7.77 -6.35
N ARG A 58 0.18 -8.14 -6.95
CA ARG A 58 0.11 -8.56 -8.35
C ARG A 58 0.96 -7.66 -9.26
N GLY A 59 1.83 -8.28 -10.08
CA GLY A 59 2.70 -7.58 -11.03
C GLY A 59 3.85 -6.77 -10.42
N HIS A 60 4.08 -6.88 -9.12
CA HIS A 60 5.18 -6.23 -8.41
C HIS A 60 6.17 -7.25 -7.85
N GLY A 61 7.42 -6.84 -7.68
CA GLY A 61 8.47 -7.65 -7.08
C GLY A 61 8.60 -9.02 -7.72
N ARG A 62 8.38 -10.07 -6.91
CA ARG A 62 8.44 -11.47 -7.36
C ARG A 62 7.10 -12.03 -7.79
N SER A 63 6.02 -11.29 -7.59
CA SER A 63 4.68 -11.70 -8.03
C SER A 63 4.52 -11.51 -9.53
N THR A 64 3.83 -12.45 -10.17
CA THR A 64 3.51 -12.35 -11.58
C THR A 64 2.22 -11.54 -11.82
N GLY A 65 1.91 -11.25 -13.09
CA GLY A 65 0.70 -10.55 -13.49
C GLY A 65 0.50 -10.60 -14.99
N ALA A 66 -0.62 -10.07 -15.46
CA ALA A 66 -0.93 -9.93 -16.88
C ALA A 66 -1.17 -8.45 -17.24
N PRO A 67 -0.97 -8.02 -18.50
CA PRO A 67 -1.17 -6.63 -18.91
C PRO A 67 -2.66 -6.28 -19.05
N VAL A 68 -3.43 -6.43 -17.98
CA VAL A 68 -4.87 -6.17 -17.88
C VAL A 68 -5.12 -5.11 -16.81
N PRO A 69 -5.37 -3.83 -17.17
CA PRO A 69 -5.50 -2.74 -16.20
C PRO A 69 -6.52 -2.98 -15.06
N ALA A 70 -7.64 -3.65 -15.38
CA ALA A 70 -8.68 -3.94 -14.39
C ALA A 70 -8.19 -4.84 -13.23
N ASP A 71 -7.14 -5.64 -13.43
CA ASP A 71 -6.55 -6.49 -12.40
C ASP A 71 -5.75 -5.70 -11.36
N TYR A 72 -5.39 -4.45 -11.65
CA TYR A 72 -4.59 -3.56 -10.81
C TYR A 72 -5.38 -2.44 -10.16
N THR A 73 -6.71 -2.48 -10.25
CA THR A 73 -7.53 -1.57 -9.44
C THR A 73 -7.40 -1.95 -7.96
N TRP A 74 -7.46 -0.96 -7.08
CA TRP A 74 -7.31 -1.22 -5.64
C TRP A 74 -8.35 -2.19 -5.08
N SER A 75 -9.56 -2.16 -5.63
CA SER A 75 -10.60 -3.15 -5.28
C SER A 75 -10.27 -4.56 -5.78
N ALA A 76 -9.62 -4.73 -6.94
CA ALA A 76 -9.16 -6.02 -7.43
C ALA A 76 -7.99 -6.55 -6.58
N LEU A 77 -7.02 -5.68 -6.22
CA LEU A 77 -5.92 -6.01 -5.31
C LEU A 77 -6.44 -6.39 -3.92
N ALA A 78 -7.53 -5.78 -3.45
CA ALA A 78 -8.20 -6.17 -2.20
C ALA A 78 -8.73 -7.62 -2.26
N GLY A 79 -9.23 -8.05 -3.41
CA GLY A 79 -9.61 -9.45 -3.64
C GLY A 79 -8.43 -10.42 -3.58
N ASP A 80 -7.25 -10.00 -4.01
CA ASP A 80 -6.01 -10.79 -3.88
C ASP A 80 -5.55 -10.85 -2.43
N LEU A 81 -5.55 -9.72 -1.73
CA LEU A 81 -5.21 -9.64 -0.30
C LEU A 81 -6.14 -10.54 0.54
N LEU A 82 -7.45 -10.49 0.32
CA LEU A 82 -8.42 -11.33 1.03
C LEU A 82 -8.18 -12.83 0.78
N ALA A 83 -7.84 -13.21 -0.44
CA ALA A 83 -7.52 -14.60 -0.74
C ALA A 83 -6.20 -15.05 -0.07
N LEU A 84 -5.20 -14.15 0.06
CA LEU A 84 -4.00 -14.43 0.81
C LEU A 84 -4.30 -14.58 2.31
N ILE A 85 -5.13 -13.71 2.87
CA ILE A 85 -5.59 -13.81 4.27
C ILE A 85 -6.31 -15.15 4.49
N ASP A 86 -7.19 -15.56 3.60
CA ASP A 86 -7.90 -16.85 3.70
C ASP A 86 -6.94 -18.05 3.65
N GLN A 87 -5.79 -17.93 2.95
CA GLN A 87 -4.77 -18.98 2.92
C GLN A 87 -3.89 -19.02 4.17
N VAL A 88 -3.46 -17.85 4.70
CA VAL A 88 -2.48 -17.80 5.80
C VAL A 88 -3.14 -17.74 7.18
N SER A 89 -4.41 -17.37 7.27
CA SER A 89 -5.19 -17.28 8.50
C SER A 89 -6.65 -17.69 8.26
N PRO A 90 -6.94 -18.95 7.90
CA PRO A 90 -8.29 -19.38 7.49
C PRO A 90 -9.35 -19.17 8.57
N ASP A 91 -8.99 -19.34 9.84
CA ASP A 91 -9.93 -19.42 10.97
C ASP A 91 -9.94 -18.16 11.85
N ALA A 92 -9.03 -17.21 11.62
CA ALA A 92 -8.89 -16.03 12.48
C ALA A 92 -8.73 -14.73 11.67
N PRO A 93 -9.24 -13.58 12.18
CA PRO A 93 -8.96 -12.29 11.60
C PRO A 93 -7.49 -11.89 11.81
N VAL A 94 -6.99 -11.01 10.95
CA VAL A 94 -5.59 -10.56 10.92
C VAL A 94 -5.47 -9.09 11.29
N ASP A 95 -4.27 -8.68 11.67
CA ASP A 95 -3.88 -7.28 11.64
C ASP A 95 -3.33 -6.93 10.26
N ALA A 96 -3.54 -5.72 9.79
CA ALA A 96 -3.09 -5.31 8.46
C ALA A 96 -2.34 -3.98 8.50
N VAL A 97 -1.20 -3.92 7.83
CA VAL A 97 -0.34 -2.73 7.74
C VAL A 97 -0.14 -2.38 6.27
N GLY A 98 -0.50 -1.18 5.86
CA GLY A 98 -0.39 -0.76 4.46
C GLY A 98 0.30 0.56 4.27
N ALA A 99 0.99 0.71 3.12
CA ALA A 99 1.56 1.97 2.68
C ALA A 99 0.97 2.39 1.32
N SER A 100 0.48 3.62 1.21
CA SER A 100 -0.03 4.19 -0.05
C SER A 100 -1.08 3.29 -0.73
N MET A 101 -0.77 2.69 -1.89
CA MET A 101 -1.61 1.69 -2.57
C MET A 101 -2.01 0.55 -1.61
N GLY A 102 -1.11 0.11 -0.74
CA GLY A 102 -1.39 -0.92 0.28
C GLY A 102 -2.45 -0.46 1.27
N SER A 103 -2.41 0.80 1.72
CA SER A 103 -3.46 1.39 2.58
C SER A 103 -4.82 1.39 1.88
N ALA A 104 -4.86 1.76 0.60
CA ALA A 104 -6.09 1.73 -0.20
C ALA A 104 -6.62 0.30 -0.39
N THR A 105 -5.72 -0.66 -0.66
CA THR A 105 -6.05 -2.09 -0.80
C THR A 105 -6.67 -2.64 0.48
N ILE A 106 -6.09 -2.32 1.65
CA ILE A 106 -6.60 -2.74 2.96
C ILE A 106 -7.97 -2.12 3.24
N LEU A 107 -8.17 -0.82 2.96
CA LEU A 107 -9.48 -0.17 3.15
C LEU A 107 -10.57 -0.83 2.29
N TRP A 108 -10.28 -1.14 1.02
CA TRP A 108 -11.21 -1.90 0.18
C TRP A 108 -11.48 -3.31 0.72
N ALA A 109 -10.46 -4.01 1.18
CA ALA A 109 -10.59 -5.34 1.76
C ALA A 109 -11.43 -5.32 3.05
N ALA A 110 -11.21 -4.33 3.92
CA ALA A 110 -11.96 -4.15 5.17
C ALA A 110 -13.44 -3.79 4.92
N VAL A 111 -13.74 -3.03 3.87
CA VAL A 111 -15.13 -2.79 3.43
C VAL A 111 -15.79 -4.05 2.91
N LEU A 112 -15.07 -4.85 2.10
CA LEU A 112 -15.59 -6.07 1.49
C LEU A 112 -15.78 -7.22 2.50
N ARG A 113 -14.85 -7.40 3.40
CA ARG A 113 -14.81 -8.49 4.38
C ARG A 113 -14.32 -7.98 5.75
N PRO A 114 -15.12 -7.18 6.47
CA PRO A 114 -14.70 -6.64 7.78
C PRO A 114 -14.37 -7.74 8.80
N ASP A 115 -15.04 -8.88 8.73
CA ASP A 115 -14.81 -10.04 9.58
C ASP A 115 -13.37 -10.60 9.52
N ARG A 116 -12.59 -10.21 8.51
CA ARG A 116 -11.22 -10.70 8.32
C ARG A 116 -10.14 -9.84 9.00
N PHE A 117 -10.50 -8.76 9.65
CA PHE A 117 -9.55 -7.83 10.25
C PHE A 117 -9.79 -7.62 11.73
N ARG A 118 -8.69 -7.37 12.49
CA ARG A 118 -8.72 -6.94 13.91
C ARG A 118 -8.40 -5.46 14.02
N ARG A 119 -7.23 -5.04 13.54
CA ARG A 119 -6.71 -3.68 13.60
C ARG A 119 -6.05 -3.33 12.27
N LEU A 120 -6.05 -2.04 11.94
CA LEU A 120 -5.46 -1.52 10.70
C LEU A 120 -4.40 -0.46 11.01
N VAL A 121 -3.26 -0.53 10.33
CA VAL A 121 -2.24 0.54 10.32
C VAL A 121 -2.10 1.02 8.87
N LEU A 122 -2.41 2.27 8.63
CA LEU A 122 -2.47 2.85 7.29
C LEU A 122 -1.48 4.01 7.19
N SER A 123 -0.32 3.76 6.60
CA SER A 123 0.69 4.78 6.38
C SER A 123 0.50 5.46 5.02
N ILE A 124 0.74 6.75 4.99
CA ILE A 124 0.66 7.61 3.80
C ILE A 124 -0.51 7.25 2.87
N PRO A 125 -1.78 7.33 3.34
CA PRO A 125 -2.93 7.07 2.46
C PRO A 125 -2.86 7.99 1.23
N PRO A 126 -3.14 7.45 0.01
CA PRO A 126 -2.95 8.20 -1.24
C PRO A 126 -4.00 9.30 -1.41
N THR A 127 -3.84 10.13 -2.46
CA THR A 127 -4.92 11.02 -2.91
C THR A 127 -6.24 10.28 -3.05
N ALA A 128 -7.33 10.90 -2.64
CA ALA A 128 -8.66 10.30 -2.70
C ALA A 128 -9.74 11.36 -2.97
N TRP A 129 -10.86 10.92 -3.47
CA TRP A 129 -12.07 11.71 -3.71
C TRP A 129 -11.74 13.02 -4.44
N ASP A 130 -11.94 14.18 -3.82
CA ASP A 130 -11.72 15.49 -4.45
C ASP A 130 -10.28 15.71 -4.91
N THR A 131 -9.29 15.06 -4.27
CA THR A 131 -7.87 15.18 -4.64
C THR A 131 -7.43 14.12 -5.64
N ARG A 132 -8.28 13.15 -5.96
CA ARG A 132 -7.91 11.97 -6.77
C ARG A 132 -7.76 12.27 -8.26
N ALA A 133 -8.59 13.13 -8.82
CA ALA A 133 -8.69 13.34 -10.28
C ALA A 133 -7.33 13.70 -10.93
N ALA A 134 -6.60 14.67 -10.35
CA ALA A 134 -5.30 15.09 -10.89
C ALA A 134 -4.25 13.98 -10.88
N GLN A 135 -4.21 13.16 -9.82
CA GLN A 135 -3.30 12.03 -9.72
C GLN A 135 -3.68 10.90 -10.69
N ALA A 136 -4.98 10.62 -10.83
CA ALA A 136 -5.49 9.65 -11.80
C ALA A 136 -5.08 10.02 -13.23
N ASP A 137 -5.23 11.29 -13.61
CA ASP A 137 -4.79 11.81 -14.91
C ASP A 137 -3.27 11.69 -15.11
N SER A 138 -2.47 11.90 -14.03
CA SER A 138 -1.02 11.70 -14.09
C SER A 138 -0.69 10.25 -14.43
N TYR A 139 -1.25 9.28 -13.70
CA TYR A 139 -1.03 7.87 -14.00
C TYR A 139 -1.43 7.48 -15.43
N GLN A 140 -2.50 8.06 -15.97
CA GLN A 140 -2.91 7.82 -17.37
C GLN A 140 -1.90 8.41 -18.38
N ARG A 141 -1.33 9.59 -18.09
CA ARG A 141 -0.26 10.19 -18.91
C ARG A 141 1.01 9.34 -18.86
N ASP A 142 1.42 8.93 -17.66
CA ASP A 142 2.60 8.12 -17.44
C ASP A 142 2.51 6.76 -18.14
N ALA A 143 1.35 6.09 -18.05
CA ALA A 143 1.10 4.85 -18.76
C ALA A 143 1.28 5.01 -20.27
N ARG A 144 0.72 6.08 -20.87
CA ARG A 144 0.90 6.37 -22.29
C ARG A 144 2.35 6.67 -22.65
N ALA A 145 3.05 7.43 -21.80
CA ALA A 145 4.46 7.76 -22.03
C ALA A 145 5.35 6.50 -22.02
N VAL A 146 5.14 5.59 -21.07
CA VAL A 146 5.87 4.31 -21.01
C VAL A 146 5.59 3.45 -22.23
N GLU A 147 4.33 3.38 -22.71
CA GLU A 147 3.98 2.63 -23.94
C GLU A 147 4.64 3.21 -25.21
N GLN A 148 4.74 4.53 -25.30
CA GLN A 148 5.26 5.20 -26.49
C GLN A 148 6.78 5.30 -26.51
N HIS A 149 7.42 5.46 -25.36
CA HIS A 149 8.82 5.83 -25.22
C HIS A 149 9.66 4.86 -24.39
N GLY A 150 9.04 3.79 -23.86
CA GLY A 150 9.70 2.86 -22.94
C GLY A 150 9.79 3.40 -21.51
N ILE A 151 10.38 2.62 -20.62
CA ILE A 151 10.47 2.94 -19.20
C ILE A 151 11.53 3.99 -18.85
N ASP A 152 12.64 4.07 -19.59
CA ASP A 152 13.79 4.92 -19.25
C ASP A 152 13.47 6.41 -19.10
N PRO A 153 12.63 7.05 -19.97
CA PRO A 153 12.24 8.43 -19.75
C PRO A 153 11.42 8.62 -18.48
N TRP A 154 10.58 7.66 -18.13
CA TRP A 154 9.78 7.68 -16.91
C TRP A 154 10.68 7.61 -15.67
N VAL A 155 11.64 6.67 -15.63
CA VAL A 155 12.63 6.52 -14.56
C VAL A 155 13.46 7.79 -14.39
N ARG A 156 13.94 8.39 -15.50
CA ARG A 156 14.67 9.68 -15.43
C ARG A 156 13.82 10.82 -14.88
N ALA A 157 12.54 10.85 -15.22
CA ALA A 157 11.61 11.85 -14.68
C ALA A 157 11.36 11.65 -13.18
N ALA A 158 11.21 10.39 -12.74
CA ALA A 158 11.08 10.04 -11.33
C ALA A 158 12.35 10.43 -10.54
N ALA A 159 13.55 10.14 -11.08
CA ALA A 159 14.81 10.53 -10.46
C ALA A 159 15.03 12.05 -10.37
N ALA A 160 14.47 12.82 -11.30
CA ALA A 160 14.57 14.26 -11.31
C ALA A 160 13.48 14.98 -10.50
N ALA A 161 12.43 14.28 -10.12
CA ALA A 161 11.34 14.84 -9.32
C ALA A 161 11.81 15.14 -7.88
N PRO A 162 11.48 16.32 -7.33
CA PRO A 162 11.79 16.58 -5.93
C PRO A 162 10.96 15.64 -5.03
N GLY A 163 11.64 14.94 -4.13
CA GLY A 163 10.97 14.16 -3.09
C GLY A 163 10.28 15.06 -2.06
N PRO A 164 9.40 14.50 -1.21
CA PRO A 164 8.80 15.22 -0.09
C PRO A 164 9.87 15.82 0.83
N GLU A 165 9.73 17.09 1.23
CA GLU A 165 10.70 17.76 2.12
C GLU A 165 10.91 17.03 3.45
N VAL A 166 9.84 16.39 3.96
CA VAL A 166 9.87 15.62 5.22
C VAL A 166 10.91 14.48 5.19
N LEU A 167 11.25 13.99 4.00
CA LEU A 167 12.24 12.92 3.82
C LEU A 167 13.70 13.42 3.83
N GLY A 168 13.91 14.74 3.95
CA GLY A 168 15.24 15.32 4.15
C GLY A 168 16.24 15.07 3.03
N GLY A 169 15.75 14.87 1.80
CA GLY A 169 16.60 14.60 0.64
C GLY A 169 17.17 13.18 0.60
N LEU A 170 16.50 12.21 1.23
CA LEU A 170 16.82 10.79 1.02
C LEU A 170 16.76 10.46 -0.45
N ASP A 171 17.77 9.73 -0.92
CA ASP A 171 17.86 9.24 -2.28
C ASP A 171 17.19 7.86 -2.38
N PHE A 172 16.24 7.73 -3.29
CA PHE A 172 15.51 6.48 -3.54
C PHE A 172 15.84 5.95 -4.92
N ASP A 173 15.89 4.63 -5.07
CA ASP A 173 15.98 4.02 -6.38
C ASP A 173 14.73 4.38 -7.20
N PRO A 174 14.88 5.11 -8.31
CA PRO A 174 13.73 5.47 -9.15
C PRO A 174 13.21 4.30 -9.98
N GLN A 175 13.87 3.14 -9.95
CA GLN A 175 13.44 1.96 -10.69
C GLN A 175 12.18 1.37 -10.05
N PRO A 176 11.09 1.17 -10.80
CA PRO A 176 9.92 0.52 -10.24
C PRO A 176 10.15 -0.99 -10.08
N ALA A 177 9.66 -1.56 -9.00
CA ALA A 177 9.59 -3.01 -8.82
C ALA A 177 8.48 -3.67 -9.66
N VAL A 178 8.20 -3.12 -10.83
CA VAL A 178 7.20 -3.58 -11.80
C VAL A 178 7.87 -3.77 -13.14
N PRO A 179 7.73 -4.91 -13.82
CA PRO A 179 8.24 -5.11 -15.17
C PRO A 179 7.73 -4.04 -16.14
N ALA A 180 8.59 -3.53 -17.02
CA ALA A 180 8.24 -2.50 -18.00
C ALA A 180 6.99 -2.87 -18.84
N THR A 181 6.79 -4.16 -19.12
CA THR A 181 5.65 -4.69 -19.86
C THR A 181 4.32 -4.60 -19.09
N LEU A 182 4.35 -4.55 -17.76
CA LEU A 182 3.18 -4.47 -16.89
C LEU A 182 2.92 -3.05 -16.39
N LEU A 183 3.96 -2.20 -16.32
CA LEU A 183 3.87 -0.87 -15.72
C LEU A 183 2.73 -0.01 -16.28
N PRO A 184 2.46 0.04 -17.61
CA PRO A 184 1.31 0.78 -18.13
C PRO A 184 -0.04 0.28 -17.59
N SER A 185 -0.20 -1.04 -17.44
CA SER A 185 -1.43 -1.63 -16.90
C SER A 185 -1.59 -1.35 -15.40
N VAL A 186 -0.50 -1.41 -14.64
CA VAL A 186 -0.45 -1.06 -13.21
C VAL A 186 -0.83 0.41 -13.01
N LEU A 187 -0.23 1.32 -13.76
CA LEU A 187 -0.54 2.76 -13.70
C LEU A 187 -2.00 3.05 -14.09
N ARG A 188 -2.52 2.38 -15.13
CA ARG A 188 -3.94 2.54 -15.52
C ARG A 188 -4.89 2.02 -14.46
N GLY A 189 -4.60 0.88 -13.84
CA GLY A 189 -5.38 0.34 -12.73
C GLY A 189 -5.41 1.28 -11.54
N ALA A 190 -4.24 1.81 -11.15
CA ALA A 190 -4.14 2.85 -10.13
C ALA A 190 -4.92 4.11 -10.52
N GLY A 191 -4.80 4.57 -11.78
CA GLY A 191 -5.54 5.73 -12.29
C GLY A 191 -7.06 5.54 -12.40
N ALA A 192 -7.53 4.30 -12.44
CA ALA A 192 -8.97 3.96 -12.42
C ALA A 192 -9.51 3.70 -10.99
N SER A 193 -8.67 3.91 -9.97
CA SER A 193 -8.99 3.59 -8.57
C SER A 193 -9.21 4.85 -7.74
N ASP A 194 -10.03 4.70 -6.71
CA ASP A 194 -10.19 5.66 -5.60
C ASP A 194 -10.34 4.88 -4.29
N LEU A 195 -10.29 5.56 -3.15
CA LEU A 195 -10.68 4.97 -1.86
C LEU A 195 -12.19 4.63 -1.86
N PRO A 196 -12.63 3.72 -0.99
CA PRO A 196 -14.05 3.46 -0.81
C PRO A 196 -14.82 4.74 -0.46
N ASP A 197 -16.11 4.75 -0.79
CA ASP A 197 -17.01 5.83 -0.41
C ASP A 197 -16.97 6.06 1.12
N PRO A 198 -16.89 7.31 1.60
CA PRO A 198 -16.88 7.62 3.02
C PRO A 198 -18.03 6.98 3.82
N ALA A 199 -19.21 6.79 3.22
CA ALA A 199 -20.33 6.12 3.88
C ALA A 199 -20.08 4.61 4.11
N LEU A 200 -19.26 3.99 3.28
CA LEU A 200 -18.81 2.60 3.49
C LEU A 200 -17.72 2.54 4.56
N LEU A 201 -16.76 3.47 4.52
CA LEU A 201 -15.68 3.57 5.51
C LEU A 201 -16.20 3.84 6.92
N ALA A 202 -17.28 4.62 7.07
CA ALA A 202 -17.93 4.86 8.36
C ALA A 202 -18.49 3.59 9.03
N ARG A 203 -18.54 2.49 8.31
CA ARG A 203 -18.99 1.16 8.80
C ARG A 203 -17.83 0.21 9.10
N VAL A 204 -16.60 0.60 8.85
CA VAL A 204 -15.40 -0.21 9.16
C VAL A 204 -15.15 -0.10 10.67
N PRO A 205 -15.36 -1.17 11.46
CA PRO A 205 -15.40 -1.09 12.93
C PRO A 205 -14.03 -1.23 13.59
N HIS A 206 -12.96 -1.30 12.80
CA HIS A 206 -11.64 -1.69 13.31
C HIS A 206 -10.89 -0.48 13.86
N PRO A 207 -10.24 -0.61 15.05
CA PRO A 207 -9.23 0.35 15.48
C PRO A 207 -8.21 0.56 14.36
N THR A 208 -8.01 1.83 13.98
CA THR A 208 -7.17 2.18 12.83
C THR A 208 -6.15 3.24 13.22
N LEU A 209 -4.87 2.95 13.05
CA LEU A 209 -3.77 3.88 13.18
C LEU A 209 -3.46 4.50 11.81
N LEU A 210 -3.54 5.82 11.70
CA LEU A 210 -3.24 6.58 10.50
C LEU A 210 -1.89 7.28 10.66
N LEU A 211 -0.95 7.00 9.76
CA LEU A 211 0.43 7.47 9.78
C LEU A 211 0.77 8.27 8.50
N PRO A 212 0.22 9.47 8.30
CA PRO A 212 0.63 10.34 7.22
C PRO A 212 1.90 11.10 7.58
N TRP A 213 2.60 11.57 6.55
CA TRP A 213 3.67 12.56 6.66
C TRP A 213 3.29 13.90 6.02
N THR A 214 4.09 14.94 6.26
CA THR A 214 3.88 16.27 5.67
C THR A 214 4.54 16.41 4.30
N THR A 215 4.21 17.48 3.56
CA THR A 215 4.91 17.95 2.34
C THR A 215 4.87 17.02 1.13
N ASP A 216 3.90 16.10 1.06
CA ASP A 216 3.76 15.15 -0.06
C ASP A 216 2.42 15.34 -0.79
N PRO A 217 2.42 15.88 -2.02
CA PRO A 217 1.20 16.03 -2.81
C PRO A 217 0.55 14.70 -3.23
N GLY A 218 1.33 13.62 -3.33
CA GLY A 218 0.85 12.29 -3.66
C GLY A 218 0.10 11.61 -2.51
N HIS A 219 0.42 12.03 -1.26
CA HIS A 219 -0.16 11.51 -0.03
C HIS A 219 -0.59 12.67 0.89
N PRO A 220 -1.59 13.47 0.49
CA PRO A 220 -1.92 14.70 1.18
C PRO A 220 -2.52 14.42 2.57
N ILE A 221 -2.12 15.19 3.57
CA ILE A 221 -2.66 15.12 4.95
C ILE A 221 -4.19 15.23 4.97
N THR A 222 -4.78 15.92 3.99
CA THR A 222 -6.24 16.05 3.87
C THR A 222 -6.93 14.73 3.72
N THR A 223 -6.36 13.76 2.99
CA THR A 223 -6.90 12.39 2.91
C THR A 223 -6.87 11.71 4.27
N ALA A 224 -5.73 11.72 4.96
CA ALA A 224 -5.61 11.09 6.28
C ALA A 224 -6.53 11.76 7.32
N THR A 225 -6.68 13.08 7.27
CA THR A 225 -7.61 13.82 8.13
C THR A 225 -9.08 13.47 7.84
N ALA A 226 -9.44 13.31 6.55
CA ALA A 226 -10.78 12.87 6.18
C ALA A 226 -11.04 11.44 6.66
N LEU A 227 -10.08 10.52 6.50
CA LEU A 227 -10.16 9.16 7.05
C LEU A 227 -10.33 9.16 8.56
N ALA A 228 -9.57 9.98 9.30
CA ALA A 228 -9.67 10.10 10.76
C ALA A 228 -11.03 10.59 11.25
N ARG A 229 -11.72 11.39 10.44
CA ARG A 229 -13.09 11.86 10.75
C ARG A 229 -14.16 10.84 10.36
N THR A 230 -13.86 9.94 9.43
CA THR A 230 -14.82 9.01 8.85
C THR A 230 -14.80 7.65 9.54
N LEU A 231 -13.60 7.14 9.84
CA LEU A 231 -13.43 5.86 10.53
C LEU A 231 -13.81 6.00 12.01
N PRO A 232 -14.64 5.08 12.56
CA PRO A 232 -15.15 5.21 13.94
C PRO A 232 -14.09 5.21 15.03
N GLU A 233 -13.01 4.44 14.85
CA GLU A 233 -11.94 4.23 15.83
C GLU A 233 -10.57 4.54 15.20
N ALA A 234 -10.36 5.80 14.81
CA ALA A 234 -9.12 6.24 14.18
C ALA A 234 -8.22 7.02 15.14
N ASP A 235 -6.93 6.65 15.18
CA ASP A 235 -5.83 7.41 15.80
C ASP A 235 -4.95 7.99 14.68
N LEU A 236 -4.81 9.32 14.66
CA LEU A 236 -4.06 10.03 13.61
C LEU A 236 -2.75 10.58 14.18
N ARG A 237 -1.62 10.10 13.67
CA ARG A 237 -0.28 10.56 14.07
C ARG A 237 0.49 11.07 12.86
N ILE A 238 0.60 12.39 12.73
CA ILE A 238 1.25 13.06 11.59
C ILE A 238 2.76 13.14 11.85
N ALA A 239 3.58 12.60 10.94
CA ALA A 239 5.02 12.76 10.97
C ALA A 239 5.42 14.05 10.23
N ALA A 240 6.19 14.90 10.91
CA ALA A 240 6.71 16.16 10.37
C ALA A 240 8.23 16.08 10.07
N ASP A 241 8.87 14.98 10.38
CA ASP A 241 10.29 14.74 10.15
C ASP A 241 10.61 13.25 9.98
N LEU A 242 11.81 12.96 9.52
CA LEU A 242 12.28 11.61 9.26
C LEU A 242 12.41 10.76 10.54
N THR A 243 12.66 11.36 11.68
CA THR A 243 12.77 10.64 12.97
C THR A 243 11.41 10.06 13.36
N ALA A 244 10.35 10.84 13.21
CA ALA A 244 8.98 10.38 13.45
C ALA A 244 8.59 9.24 12.49
N ILE A 245 8.96 9.35 11.20
CA ILE A 245 8.71 8.31 10.20
C ILE A 245 9.41 7.00 10.58
N ARG A 246 10.68 7.05 10.94
CA ARG A 246 11.46 5.89 11.38
C ARG A 246 10.93 5.23 12.67
N GLY A 247 10.12 5.95 13.44
CA GLY A 247 9.41 5.43 14.60
C GLY A 247 8.14 4.63 14.29
N TRP A 248 7.68 4.60 13.04
CA TRP A 248 6.39 3.99 12.68
C TRP A 248 6.32 2.48 12.92
N GLY A 249 7.42 1.75 12.70
CA GLY A 249 7.48 0.32 13.01
C GLY A 249 7.19 0.02 14.48
N ALA A 250 7.82 0.76 15.40
CA ALA A 250 7.56 0.64 16.83
C ALA A 250 6.12 1.07 17.17
N ALA A 251 5.63 2.18 16.61
CA ALA A 251 4.27 2.66 16.83
C ALA A 251 3.21 1.66 16.34
N ALA A 252 3.47 0.97 15.22
CA ALA A 252 2.62 -0.10 14.74
C ALA A 252 2.65 -1.33 15.67
N ALA A 253 3.82 -1.74 16.12
CA ALA A 253 3.97 -2.85 17.06
C ALA A 253 3.24 -2.59 18.38
N ASP A 254 3.37 -1.39 18.95
CA ASP A 254 2.64 -0.99 20.17
C ASP A 254 1.12 -0.96 19.96
N PHE A 255 0.66 -0.51 18.79
CA PHE A 255 -0.77 -0.42 18.47
C PHE A 255 -1.41 -1.79 18.25
N LEU A 256 -0.66 -2.75 17.70
CA LEU A 256 -1.13 -4.08 17.37
C LEU A 256 -0.95 -5.12 18.51
N ALA A 257 -0.31 -4.74 19.58
CA ALA A 257 -0.06 -5.59 20.77
C ALA A 257 -1.33 -6.04 21.56
#